data_16a53cb8743a6243dae13897c105fbb3
#
_entry.id   16a53cb8743a6243dae13897c105fbb3
#
_cell.length_a   1.000
_cell.length_b   1.000
_cell.length_c   1.000
_cell.angle_alpha   90.00
_cell.angle_beta   90.00
_cell.angle_gamma   90.00
#
_symmetry.space_group_name_H-M   'P 1'
#
loop_
_entity.id
_entity.type
_entity.pdbx_description
1 polymer ?
#
loop_
_entity_poly.entity_id
_entity_poly.type
_entity_poly.pdbx_seq_one_letter_code
_entity_poly.pdbx_strand_id
1 'polypeptide(L)'
;DVANMLTGLVPNDNTIRRPNAQPLIINGNMEVAQRGSSAASKTSSGYYSCDRMKANINGIGTYTVAQESLTSGNAYNNGFKKAWRIDTTTADASPASTDFLFLNYAFEGQDLQSIKKGTSNAQPLTLSFWVKSNKTGNANANLYDNDNNRMCGGTYTINSADTWEQKVINYPADTTGAFDNDSSGSLFVE
;
A
#
# COMPACT_ATOMS: atom_id res chain seq x y z
N ASP A 1 3.30 29.62 24.12
CA ASP A 1 3.61 28.19 24.22
C ASP A 1 4.25 27.70 22.91
N VAL A 2 5.55 27.35 22.98
CA VAL A 2 6.35 26.99 21.79
C VAL A 2 5.79 25.72 21.11
N ALA A 3 5.14 24.83 21.85
CA ALA A 3 4.51 23.63 21.30
C ALA A 3 3.36 23.98 20.35
N ASN A 4 2.59 25.01 20.64
CA ASN A 4 1.49 25.46 19.78
C ASN A 4 1.98 26.19 18.52
N MET A 5 3.16 26.79 18.55
CA MET A 5 3.75 27.41 17.37
C MET A 5 4.30 26.38 16.36
N LEU A 6 4.70 25.20 16.83
CA LEU A 6 5.22 24.10 15.99
C LEU A 6 4.14 23.20 15.43
N THR A 7 2.94 23.19 16.03
CA THR A 7 1.85 22.30 15.61
C THR A 7 0.97 22.88 14.51
N GLY A 8 1.18 24.14 14.11
CA GLY A 8 0.38 24.79 13.08
C GLY A 8 -1.10 24.87 13.44
N LEU A 9 -1.97 24.98 12.45
CA LEU A 9 -3.41 25.00 12.62
C LEU A 9 -3.91 23.60 13.02
N VAL A 10 -3.99 23.33 14.32
CA VAL A 10 -4.62 22.11 14.84
C VAL A 10 -6.12 22.39 14.95
N PRO A 11 -7.00 21.55 14.37
CA PRO A 11 -8.42 21.63 14.65
C PRO A 11 -8.65 21.57 16.17
N ASN A 12 -9.55 22.38 16.69
CA ASN A 12 -9.85 22.51 18.11
C ASN A 12 -10.69 21.31 18.61
N ASP A 13 -10.28 20.09 18.31
CA ASP A 13 -10.95 18.84 18.68
C ASP A 13 -10.34 18.16 19.89
N ASN A 14 -9.40 18.84 20.57
CA ASN A 14 -8.71 18.35 21.77
C ASN A 14 -7.96 17.01 21.60
N THR A 15 -7.82 16.51 20.37
CA THR A 15 -6.99 15.35 20.07
C THR A 15 -5.57 15.82 19.79
N ILE A 16 -4.62 15.38 20.60
CA ILE A 16 -3.18 15.57 20.33
C ILE A 16 -2.84 14.70 19.11
N ARG A 17 -3.04 15.25 17.93
CA ARG A 17 -2.49 14.65 16.72
C ARG A 17 -0.97 14.85 16.76
N ARG A 18 -0.23 13.79 16.55
CA ARG A 18 1.22 13.91 16.40
C ARG A 18 1.48 14.88 15.26
N PRO A 19 2.24 15.97 15.45
CA PRO A 19 2.44 17.00 14.41
C PRO A 19 3.01 16.48 13.10
N ASN A 20 3.66 15.31 13.16
CA ASN A 20 4.32 14.64 12.04
C ASN A 20 3.67 13.30 11.70
N ALA A 21 2.42 13.05 12.11
CA ALA A 21 1.70 11.84 11.70
C ALA A 21 1.25 11.98 10.24
N GLN A 22 2.20 12.11 9.33
CA GLN A 22 1.92 11.99 7.91
C GLN A 22 1.70 10.52 7.56
N PRO A 23 0.79 10.22 6.61
CA PRO A 23 0.70 8.89 6.05
C PRO A 23 2.08 8.47 5.54
N LEU A 24 2.52 7.27 5.91
CA LEU A 24 3.81 6.74 5.42
C LEU A 24 3.77 6.48 3.90
N ILE A 25 2.59 6.14 3.37
CA ILE A 25 2.40 5.90 1.94
C ILE A 25 2.28 7.25 1.21
N ILE A 26 3.27 7.54 0.38
CA ILE A 26 3.27 8.69 -0.53
C ILE A 26 2.46 8.31 -1.78
N ASN A 27 1.66 9.26 -2.28
CA ASN A 27 0.75 9.02 -3.42
C ASN A 27 -0.31 7.94 -3.15
N GLY A 28 -0.74 7.77 -1.89
CA GLY A 28 -1.77 6.79 -1.52
C GLY A 28 -3.15 7.05 -2.13
N ASN A 29 -3.41 8.26 -2.62
CA ASN A 29 -4.59 8.65 -3.39
C ASN A 29 -4.45 8.41 -4.90
N MET A 30 -3.31 7.88 -5.37
CA MET A 30 -3.02 7.52 -6.76
C MET A 30 -3.09 8.68 -7.78
N GLU A 31 -2.95 9.93 -7.33
CA GLU A 31 -3.06 11.11 -8.20
C GLU A 31 -1.86 11.30 -9.13
N VAL A 32 -0.67 10.88 -8.71
CA VAL A 32 0.56 11.08 -9.48
C VAL A 32 0.89 9.84 -10.31
N ALA A 33 1.02 10.02 -11.63
CA ALA A 33 1.33 8.97 -12.60
C ALA A 33 2.27 9.52 -13.70
N GLN A 34 3.50 9.85 -13.32
CA GLN A 34 4.48 10.50 -14.22
C GLN A 34 4.94 9.61 -15.37
N ARG A 35 4.87 8.27 -15.20
CA ARG A 35 5.21 7.29 -16.23
C ARG A 35 4.11 7.03 -17.25
N GLY A 36 2.99 7.77 -17.14
CA GLY A 36 1.79 7.58 -17.93
C GLY A 36 0.65 6.93 -17.15
N SER A 37 -0.56 7.17 -17.59
CA SER A 37 -1.76 6.68 -16.91
C SER A 37 -2.08 5.21 -17.19
N SER A 38 -1.44 4.58 -18.17
CA SER A 38 -1.69 3.16 -18.52
C SER A 38 -0.49 2.52 -19.19
N ALA A 39 -0.28 1.25 -18.89
CA ALA A 39 0.75 0.40 -19.49
C ALA A 39 0.16 -0.98 -19.78
N ALA A 40 -0.08 -1.26 -21.06
CA ALA A 40 -0.66 -2.53 -21.51
C ALA A 40 0.39 -3.64 -21.68
N SER A 41 -0.10 -4.88 -21.76
CA SER A 41 0.67 -6.08 -22.11
C SER A 41 1.89 -6.33 -21.22
N LYS A 42 1.73 -6.13 -19.91
CA LYS A 42 2.80 -6.38 -18.94
C LYS A 42 2.83 -7.83 -18.50
N THR A 43 4.01 -8.43 -18.60
CA THR A 43 4.31 -9.81 -18.20
C THR A 43 5.45 -9.92 -17.20
N SER A 44 6.06 -8.78 -16.85
CA SER A 44 7.19 -8.67 -15.93
C SER A 44 6.94 -7.58 -14.87
N SER A 45 7.72 -7.62 -13.82
CA SER A 45 7.64 -6.65 -12.72
C SER A 45 8.09 -5.25 -13.13
N GLY A 46 7.43 -4.21 -12.60
CA GLY A 46 7.81 -2.83 -12.88
C GLY A 46 6.94 -1.76 -12.22
N TYR A 47 7.40 -0.51 -12.30
CA TYR A 47 6.64 0.70 -11.96
C TYR A 47 6.00 1.24 -13.24
N TYR A 48 4.70 1.02 -13.43
CA TYR A 48 4.08 1.22 -14.74
C TYR A 48 3.17 2.45 -14.86
N SER A 49 2.43 2.79 -13.83
CA SER A 49 1.46 3.90 -13.86
C SER A 49 1.60 4.78 -12.63
N CYS A 50 0.80 4.54 -11.58
CA CYS A 50 0.85 5.33 -10.36
C CYS A 50 2.25 5.30 -9.74
N ASP A 51 2.78 6.48 -9.43
CA ASP A 51 4.13 6.61 -8.90
C ASP A 51 4.24 5.93 -7.53
N ARG A 52 5.41 5.35 -7.28
CA ARG A 52 5.76 4.52 -6.11
C ARG A 52 5.06 3.15 -6.02
N MET A 53 4.06 2.88 -6.85
CA MET A 53 3.36 1.60 -6.90
C MET A 53 4.02 0.66 -7.90
N LYS A 54 4.45 -0.52 -7.44
CA LYS A 54 5.09 -1.54 -8.26
C LYS A 54 4.18 -2.76 -8.42
N ALA A 55 3.96 -3.19 -9.65
CA ALA A 55 3.39 -4.50 -9.92
C ALA A 55 4.51 -5.52 -10.01
N ASN A 56 4.46 -6.57 -9.19
CA ASN A 56 5.38 -7.70 -9.27
C ASN A 56 4.68 -8.82 -10.01
N ILE A 57 5.20 -9.18 -11.17
CA ILE A 57 4.61 -10.13 -12.11
C ILE A 57 5.69 -11.11 -12.56
N ASN A 58 5.42 -12.39 -12.45
CA ASN A 58 6.25 -13.46 -12.99
C ASN A 58 5.38 -14.63 -13.42
N GLY A 59 5.47 -15.05 -14.68
CA GLY A 59 4.89 -16.29 -15.20
C GLY A 59 3.35 -16.35 -15.29
N ILE A 60 2.61 -15.47 -14.64
CA ILE A 60 1.17 -15.63 -14.36
C ILE A 60 0.23 -14.97 -15.38
N GLY A 61 0.67 -14.69 -16.60
CA GLY A 61 -0.19 -14.12 -17.64
C GLY A 61 0.16 -12.69 -18.03
N THR A 62 -0.80 -11.99 -18.63
CA THR A 62 -0.58 -10.63 -19.18
C THR A 62 -1.56 -9.64 -18.55
N TYR A 63 -1.07 -8.45 -18.25
CA TYR A 63 -1.83 -7.44 -17.51
C TYR A 63 -1.78 -6.06 -18.15
N THR A 64 -2.83 -5.29 -17.94
CA THR A 64 -2.79 -3.83 -18.09
C THR A 64 -2.74 -3.22 -16.68
N VAL A 65 -1.76 -2.36 -16.45
CA VAL A 65 -1.58 -1.61 -15.20
C VAL A 65 -1.91 -0.16 -15.45
N ALA A 66 -2.90 0.40 -14.77
CA ALA A 66 -3.42 1.73 -15.06
C ALA A 66 -3.75 2.55 -13.82
N GLN A 67 -3.75 3.87 -13.99
CA GLN A 67 -4.43 4.81 -13.12
C GLN A 67 -5.87 4.96 -13.62
N GLU A 68 -6.84 4.59 -12.81
CA GLU A 68 -8.27 4.68 -13.11
C GLU A 68 -8.87 5.94 -12.52
N SER A 69 -9.72 6.63 -13.30
CA SER A 69 -10.49 7.77 -12.78
C SER A 69 -11.78 7.28 -12.12
N LEU A 70 -12.00 7.70 -10.89
CA LEU A 70 -13.25 7.42 -10.17
C LEU A 70 -14.26 8.55 -10.40
N THR A 71 -15.48 8.22 -10.72
CA THR A 71 -16.57 9.17 -10.94
C THR A 71 -17.77 8.95 -10.01
N SER A 72 -17.79 7.80 -9.31
CA SER A 72 -18.88 7.42 -8.40
C SER A 72 -18.41 6.31 -7.43
N GLY A 73 -19.28 5.95 -6.50
CA GLY A 73 -19.05 4.87 -5.52
C GLY A 73 -18.45 5.34 -4.22
N ASN A 74 -18.34 4.42 -3.25
CA ASN A 74 -17.98 4.76 -1.88
C ASN A 74 -16.59 5.41 -1.78
N ALA A 75 -15.60 4.93 -2.50
CA ALA A 75 -14.26 5.54 -2.51
C ALA A 75 -14.30 6.97 -3.04
N TYR A 76 -15.04 7.22 -4.15
CA TYR A 76 -15.21 8.54 -4.72
C TYR A 76 -15.90 9.50 -3.73
N ASN A 77 -16.95 9.05 -3.06
CA ASN A 77 -17.70 9.84 -2.07
C ASN A 77 -16.83 10.18 -0.83
N ASN A 78 -15.81 9.39 -0.56
CA ASN A 78 -14.83 9.63 0.49
C ASN A 78 -13.58 10.41 0.01
N GLY A 79 -13.66 11.04 -1.17
CA GLY A 79 -12.66 11.99 -1.66
C GLY A 79 -11.60 11.42 -2.59
N PHE A 80 -11.58 10.11 -2.85
CA PHE A 80 -10.63 9.51 -3.78
C PHE A 80 -11.10 9.72 -5.22
N LYS A 81 -10.25 10.30 -6.06
CA LYS A 81 -10.56 10.59 -7.48
C LYS A 81 -9.85 9.64 -8.43
N LYS A 82 -8.83 8.94 -7.94
CA LYS A 82 -8.04 7.99 -8.71
C LYS A 82 -7.90 6.68 -7.96
N ALA A 83 -7.63 5.62 -8.71
CA ALA A 83 -7.26 4.31 -8.18
C ALA A 83 -6.16 3.69 -9.04
N TRP A 84 -5.38 2.80 -8.45
CA TRP A 84 -4.47 1.94 -9.19
C TRP A 84 -5.19 0.66 -9.58
N ARG A 85 -5.25 0.38 -10.88
CA ARG A 85 -5.96 -0.76 -11.44
C ARG A 85 -4.99 -1.75 -12.08
N ILE A 86 -5.20 -3.02 -11.80
CA ILE A 86 -4.57 -4.13 -12.50
C ILE A 86 -5.66 -4.96 -13.17
N ASP A 87 -5.56 -5.13 -14.46
CA ASP A 87 -6.52 -5.83 -15.29
C ASP A 87 -5.85 -6.99 -16.01
N THR A 88 -6.33 -8.20 -15.75
CA THR A 88 -5.82 -9.42 -16.40
C THR A 88 -6.37 -9.47 -17.82
N THR A 89 -5.52 -9.28 -18.82
CA THR A 89 -5.90 -9.31 -20.24
C THR A 89 -5.72 -10.69 -20.87
N THR A 90 -4.78 -11.47 -20.34
CA THR A 90 -4.63 -12.89 -20.70
C THR A 90 -4.30 -13.66 -19.43
N ALA A 91 -5.18 -14.54 -19.02
CA ALA A 91 -4.96 -15.39 -17.86
C ALA A 91 -4.02 -16.54 -18.20
N ASP A 92 -3.19 -16.94 -17.24
CA ASP A 92 -2.50 -18.22 -17.29
C ASP A 92 -3.45 -19.32 -16.82
N ALA A 93 -3.64 -20.34 -17.65
CA ALA A 93 -4.51 -21.47 -17.33
C ALA A 93 -3.83 -22.56 -16.48
N SER A 94 -2.51 -22.49 -16.32
CA SER A 94 -1.72 -23.53 -15.64
C SER A 94 -0.55 -22.92 -14.86
N PRO A 95 -0.81 -22.05 -13.86
CA PRO A 95 0.26 -21.39 -13.12
C PRO A 95 1.23 -22.37 -12.47
N ALA A 96 2.52 -22.10 -12.61
CA ALA A 96 3.56 -22.85 -11.92
C ALA A 96 3.70 -22.37 -10.46
N SER A 97 4.33 -23.17 -9.61
CA SER A 97 4.54 -22.80 -8.19
C SER A 97 5.44 -21.58 -7.96
N THR A 98 6.14 -21.15 -9.00
CA THR A 98 7.02 -19.96 -8.99
C THR A 98 6.35 -18.72 -9.55
N ASP A 99 5.12 -18.84 -10.07
CA ASP A 99 4.41 -17.74 -10.69
C ASP A 99 3.70 -16.91 -9.65
N PHE A 100 3.73 -15.60 -9.83
CA PHE A 100 3.11 -14.69 -8.87
C PHE A 100 2.62 -13.40 -9.52
N LEU A 101 1.61 -12.83 -8.90
CA LEU A 101 1.21 -11.43 -9.05
C LEU A 101 0.98 -10.86 -7.66
N PHE A 102 1.69 -9.82 -7.30
CA PHE A 102 1.37 -9.01 -6.13
C PHE A 102 1.69 -7.53 -6.35
N LEU A 103 1.00 -6.69 -5.60
CA LEU A 103 1.16 -5.25 -5.62
C LEU A 103 2.11 -4.87 -4.50
N ASN A 104 3.00 -3.92 -4.74
CA ASN A 104 4.05 -3.61 -3.80
C ASN A 104 4.22 -2.10 -3.65
N TYR A 105 4.38 -1.67 -2.41
CA TYR A 105 4.85 -0.35 -2.04
C TYR A 105 6.07 -0.50 -1.12
N ALA A 106 7.17 0.14 -1.49
CA ALA A 106 8.42 0.11 -0.73
C ALA A 106 8.59 1.38 0.10
N PHE A 107 8.92 1.21 1.39
CA PHE A 107 9.32 2.29 2.29
C PHE A 107 10.83 2.26 2.47
N GLU A 108 11.45 3.43 2.40
CA GLU A 108 12.86 3.60 2.72
C GLU A 108 13.08 3.52 4.23
N GLY A 109 14.18 2.90 4.66
CA GLY A 109 14.46 2.70 6.08
C GLY A 109 14.51 4.00 6.88
N GLN A 110 15.08 5.05 6.29
CA GLN A 110 15.15 6.38 6.90
C GLN A 110 13.78 6.98 7.25
N ASP A 111 12.72 6.65 6.50
CA ASP A 111 11.36 7.14 6.73
C ASP A 111 10.63 6.39 7.85
N LEU A 112 11.17 5.23 8.25
CA LEU A 112 10.53 4.30 9.19
C LEU A 112 11.04 4.42 10.63
N GLN A 113 12.03 5.26 10.90
CA GLN A 113 12.68 5.34 12.21
C GLN A 113 11.72 5.71 13.35
N SER A 114 10.64 6.44 13.06
CA SER A 114 9.61 6.79 14.04
C SER A 114 8.79 5.60 14.55
N ILE A 115 8.79 4.47 13.82
CA ILE A 115 8.12 3.23 14.21
C ILE A 115 8.87 2.53 15.36
N LYS A 116 10.17 2.81 15.53
CA LYS A 116 11.03 2.25 16.58
C LYS A 116 11.05 0.73 16.58
N LYS A 117 10.88 0.10 15.41
CA LYS A 117 10.96 -1.35 15.27
C LYS A 117 12.26 -1.90 15.82
N GLY A 118 12.23 -3.09 16.41
CA GLY A 118 13.39 -3.72 17.07
C GLY A 118 13.67 -3.21 18.48
N THR A 119 12.78 -2.37 19.05
CA THR A 119 12.92 -1.87 20.43
C THR A 119 11.68 -2.20 21.25
N SER A 120 11.78 -2.10 22.59
CA SER A 120 10.63 -2.25 23.49
C SER A 120 9.55 -1.18 23.30
N ASN A 121 9.85 -0.10 22.57
CA ASN A 121 8.94 0.99 22.27
C ASN A 121 8.40 0.93 20.82
N ALA A 122 8.55 -0.20 20.15
CA ALA A 122 8.05 -0.42 18.80
C ALA A 122 6.56 -0.06 18.69
N GLN A 123 6.17 0.57 17.60
CA GLN A 123 4.81 1.02 17.36
C GLN A 123 4.05 0.05 16.46
N PRO A 124 2.77 -0.25 16.73
CA PRO A 124 1.93 -0.99 15.80
C PRO A 124 1.64 -0.16 14.55
N LEU A 125 1.35 -0.84 13.45
CA LEU A 125 0.98 -0.21 12.18
C LEU A 125 -0.46 -0.54 11.83
N THR A 126 -1.13 0.40 11.16
CA THR A 126 -2.45 0.19 10.60
C THR A 126 -2.41 0.51 9.11
N LEU A 127 -2.81 -0.45 8.28
CA LEU A 127 -3.05 -0.26 6.86
C LEU A 127 -4.55 -0.06 6.62
N SER A 128 -4.92 1.06 6.00
CA SER A 128 -6.29 1.34 5.58
C SER A 128 -6.30 1.68 4.10
N PHE A 129 -7.19 1.02 3.34
CA PHE A 129 -7.29 1.20 1.90
C PHE A 129 -8.69 0.91 1.37
N TRP A 130 -8.99 1.46 0.21
CA TRP A 130 -10.17 1.10 -0.56
C TRP A 130 -9.80 0.07 -1.62
N VAL A 131 -10.61 -0.96 -1.76
CA VAL A 131 -10.43 -2.03 -2.75
C VAL A 131 -11.72 -2.34 -3.48
N LYS A 132 -11.60 -2.63 -4.76
CA LYS A 132 -12.68 -3.16 -5.60
C LYS A 132 -12.11 -4.28 -6.46
N SER A 133 -12.83 -5.38 -6.54
CA SER A 133 -12.49 -6.52 -7.41
C SER A 133 -13.74 -7.07 -8.06
N ASN A 134 -13.61 -7.62 -9.25
CA ASN A 134 -14.68 -8.39 -9.90
C ASN A 134 -14.84 -9.80 -9.32
N LYS A 135 -14.04 -10.18 -8.32
CA LYS A 135 -14.10 -11.46 -7.62
C LYS A 135 -14.27 -11.22 -6.12
N THR A 136 -15.10 -12.04 -5.48
CA THR A 136 -15.22 -12.13 -4.03
C THR A 136 -14.26 -13.16 -3.46
N GLY A 137 -13.95 -13.08 -2.18
CA GLY A 137 -13.10 -14.03 -1.47
C GLY A 137 -12.05 -13.36 -0.61
N ASN A 138 -11.18 -14.15 -0.03
CA ASN A 138 -10.10 -13.69 0.82
C ASN A 138 -8.89 -13.26 0.00
N ALA A 139 -8.28 -12.18 0.44
CA ALA A 139 -7.01 -11.68 -0.07
C ALA A 139 -6.11 -11.29 1.10
N ASN A 140 -4.84 -11.15 0.84
CA ASN A 140 -3.85 -10.79 1.83
C ASN A 140 -3.26 -9.41 1.53
N ALA A 141 -2.92 -8.70 2.59
CA ALA A 141 -1.98 -7.59 2.55
C ALA A 141 -0.93 -7.86 3.63
N ASN A 142 0.30 -8.00 3.23
CA ASN A 142 1.39 -8.39 4.10
C ASN A 142 2.35 -7.21 4.30
N LEU A 143 2.97 -7.17 5.47
CA LEU A 143 4.16 -6.35 5.71
C LEU A 143 5.39 -7.26 5.63
N TYR A 144 6.26 -7.03 4.65
CA TYR A 144 7.53 -7.72 4.52
C TYR A 144 8.68 -6.81 4.94
N ASP A 145 9.35 -7.20 6.00
CA ASP A 145 10.59 -6.58 6.50
C ASP A 145 11.77 -7.18 5.76
N ASN A 146 12.30 -6.43 4.81
CA ASN A 146 13.37 -6.86 3.94
C ASN A 146 14.73 -6.91 4.68
N ASP A 147 14.97 -5.99 5.62
CA ASP A 147 16.24 -5.93 6.34
C ASP A 147 16.46 -7.15 7.25
N ASN A 148 15.36 -7.69 7.78
CA ASN A 148 15.39 -8.79 8.73
C ASN A 148 14.77 -10.09 8.18
N ASN A 149 14.35 -10.13 6.91
CA ASN A 149 13.69 -11.27 6.24
C ASN A 149 12.52 -11.82 7.08
N ARG A 150 11.59 -10.93 7.46
CA ARG A 150 10.41 -11.23 8.28
C ARG A 150 9.13 -10.77 7.61
N MET A 151 8.05 -11.50 7.83
CA MET A 151 6.75 -11.15 7.27
C MET A 151 5.68 -11.16 8.37
N CYS A 152 4.79 -10.18 8.33
CA CYS A 152 3.57 -10.14 9.12
C CYS A 152 2.37 -10.13 8.16
N GLY A 153 1.60 -11.20 8.15
CA GLY A 153 0.43 -11.37 7.27
C GLY A 153 -0.80 -10.64 7.81
N GLY A 154 -1.57 -10.07 6.89
CA GLY A 154 -2.91 -9.55 7.15
C GLY A 154 -3.89 -10.06 6.10
N THR A 155 -5.03 -10.60 6.54
CA THR A 155 -6.07 -11.09 5.64
C THR A 155 -7.27 -10.16 5.64
N TYR A 156 -7.86 -9.95 4.46
CA TYR A 156 -9.13 -9.24 4.32
C TYR A 156 -10.05 -9.98 3.33
N THR A 157 -11.35 -9.75 3.44
CA THR A 157 -12.34 -10.38 2.56
C THR A 157 -12.97 -9.32 1.65
N ILE A 158 -13.04 -9.61 0.36
CA ILE A 158 -13.87 -8.88 -0.59
C ILE A 158 -15.25 -9.52 -0.55
N ASN A 159 -16.23 -8.77 -0.03
CA ASN A 159 -17.57 -9.29 0.23
C ASN A 159 -18.48 -9.19 -1.00
N SER A 160 -18.29 -8.15 -1.83
CA SER A 160 -19.14 -7.88 -2.97
C SER A 160 -18.31 -7.56 -4.21
N ALA A 161 -18.55 -8.29 -5.30
CA ALA A 161 -17.91 -8.01 -6.58
C ALA A 161 -18.28 -6.59 -7.06
N ASP A 162 -17.33 -5.96 -7.76
CA ASP A 162 -17.47 -4.64 -8.39
C ASP A 162 -17.88 -3.50 -7.45
N THR A 163 -17.71 -3.70 -6.14
CA THR A 163 -18.07 -2.73 -5.10
C THR A 163 -16.82 -2.21 -4.38
N TRP A 164 -16.72 -0.89 -4.18
CA TRP A 164 -15.66 -0.30 -3.37
C TRP A 164 -15.90 -0.56 -1.90
N GLU A 165 -14.96 -1.23 -1.26
CA GLU A 165 -14.96 -1.55 0.16
C GLU A 165 -13.73 -0.98 0.85
N GLN A 166 -13.90 -0.34 2.01
CA GLN A 166 -12.78 0.05 2.86
C GLN A 166 -12.33 -1.14 3.70
N LYS A 167 -11.02 -1.37 3.73
CA LYS A 167 -10.39 -2.38 4.57
C LYS A 167 -9.42 -1.71 5.54
N VAL A 168 -9.36 -2.28 6.74
CA VAL A 168 -8.45 -1.84 7.80
C VAL A 168 -7.79 -3.07 8.39
N ILE A 169 -6.47 -3.10 8.40
CA ILE A 169 -5.66 -4.19 8.95
C ILE A 169 -4.72 -3.60 9.99
N ASN A 170 -4.73 -4.17 11.17
CA ASN A 170 -3.82 -3.80 12.25
C ASN A 170 -2.70 -4.83 12.37
N TYR A 171 -1.46 -4.37 12.31
CA TYR A 171 -0.28 -5.18 12.51
C TYR A 171 0.31 -4.89 13.89
N PRO A 172 0.66 -5.92 14.66
CA PRO A 172 1.26 -5.72 15.98
C PRO A 172 2.62 -5.03 15.89
N ALA A 173 3.02 -4.40 16.98
CA ALA A 173 4.37 -3.88 17.10
C ALA A 173 5.39 -5.03 17.06
N ASP A 174 6.46 -4.87 16.29
CA ASP A 174 7.56 -5.85 16.23
C ASP A 174 8.78 -5.30 16.96
N THR A 175 9.11 -5.95 18.07
CA THR A 175 10.26 -5.60 18.92
C THR A 175 11.57 -6.24 18.48
N THR A 176 11.57 -6.99 17.37
CA THR A 176 12.73 -7.74 16.88
C THR A 176 13.22 -7.20 15.54
N GLY A 177 14.52 -6.95 15.43
CA GLY A 177 15.16 -6.47 14.20
C GLY A 177 14.79 -5.01 13.88
N ALA A 178 15.74 -4.11 13.98
CA ALA A 178 15.56 -2.71 13.59
C ALA A 178 15.57 -2.57 12.06
N PHE A 179 14.95 -1.50 11.55
CA PHE A 179 15.17 -1.08 10.16
C PHE A 179 16.48 -0.33 10.04
N ASP A 180 17.16 -0.54 8.93
CA ASP A 180 18.32 0.25 8.55
C ASP A 180 17.92 1.71 8.33
N ASN A 181 18.81 2.65 8.66
CA ASN A 181 18.55 4.08 8.48
C ASN A 181 19.19 4.57 7.18
N ASP A 182 18.72 4.04 6.06
CA ASP A 182 19.23 4.37 4.73
C ASP A 182 18.07 4.59 3.72
N SER A 183 18.41 4.81 2.45
CA SER A 183 17.47 5.00 1.34
C SER A 183 17.06 3.71 0.64
N SER A 184 17.47 2.55 1.16
CA SER A 184 17.04 1.25 0.63
C SER A 184 15.61 0.91 1.06
N GLY A 185 14.97 0.00 0.35
CA GLY A 185 13.64 -0.49 0.74
C GLY A 185 13.73 -1.45 1.91
N SER A 186 13.30 -1.02 3.10
CA SER A 186 13.34 -1.78 4.34
C SER A 186 12.03 -2.48 4.67
N LEU A 187 10.89 -1.85 4.37
CA LEU A 187 9.56 -2.43 4.59
C LEU A 187 8.75 -2.38 3.29
N PHE A 188 8.05 -3.46 2.99
CA PHE A 188 7.12 -3.52 1.85
C PHE A 188 5.71 -3.84 2.32
N VAL A 189 4.72 -3.16 1.71
CA VAL A 189 3.32 -3.61 1.72
C VAL A 189 3.13 -4.42 0.44
N GLU A 190 2.62 -5.65 0.56
CA GLU A 190 2.43 -6.59 -0.54
C GLU A 190 1.00 -7.16 -0.56
#